data_af30a572f592ac68f422d50bfcc2e85a
#
_entry.id   af30a572f592ac68f422d50bfcc2e85a
#
_cell.length_a   1.000
_cell.length_b   1.000
_cell.length_c   1.000
_cell.angle_alpha   90.00
_cell.angle_beta   90.00
_cell.angle_gamma   90.00
#
_symmetry.space_group_name_H-M   'P 1'
#
loop_
_entity.id
_entity.type
_entity.pdbx_description
1 polymer ?
#
loop_
_entity_poly.entity_id
_entity_poly.type
_entity_poly.pdbx_seq_one_letter_code
_entity_poly.pdbx_strand_id
1 'polypeptide(L)'
;VYASERTGCWNLYKATLADEDELHFAYATIIDEEPLLKDDGNERTLPSFSPDGKEVAFIENRNILKVLNLETGKVRQITDGTQHYGEFQYDWSPDGKWFALTLITNRRDPYSDIGIVSAVDGGRIHNVTNSGYIDHSPQWAMDGNAIIFISNRLGLRAHASWGSQD
;
A
#
# COMPACT_ATOMS: atom_id res chain seq x y z
N VAL A 1 -6.31 -11.20 -6.05
CA VAL A 1 -4.83 -11.08 -6.05
C VAL A 1 -4.34 -11.23 -4.61
N TYR A 2 -3.20 -11.86 -4.43
CA TYR A 2 -2.57 -12.08 -3.14
C TYR A 2 -1.05 -12.15 -3.30
N ALA A 3 -0.32 -11.99 -2.20
CA ALA A 3 1.13 -12.17 -2.16
C ALA A 3 1.49 -13.56 -1.64
N SER A 4 2.52 -14.19 -2.20
CA SER A 4 3.02 -15.51 -1.77
C SER A 4 4.53 -15.61 -2.01
N GLU A 5 5.21 -16.32 -1.10
CA GLU A 5 6.65 -16.61 -1.19
C GLU A 5 6.97 -18.00 -1.75
N ARG A 6 6.02 -18.65 -2.45
CA ARG A 6 6.12 -20.03 -2.93
C ARG A 6 7.33 -20.33 -3.83
N THR A 7 7.89 -19.29 -4.45
CA THR A 7 9.09 -19.38 -5.31
C THR A 7 10.37 -18.91 -4.61
N GLY A 8 10.33 -18.63 -3.31
CA GLY A 8 11.47 -18.18 -2.51
C GLY A 8 11.56 -16.67 -2.30
N CYS A 9 10.75 -15.88 -3.04
CA CYS A 9 10.56 -14.44 -2.83
C CYS A 9 9.07 -14.12 -2.81
N TRP A 10 8.68 -13.10 -2.07
CA TRP A 10 7.31 -12.58 -2.10
C TRP A 10 6.98 -12.04 -3.48
N ASN A 11 5.97 -12.60 -4.13
CA ASN A 11 5.49 -12.14 -5.42
C ASN A 11 3.96 -12.12 -5.47
N LEU A 12 3.39 -11.45 -6.47
CA LEU A 12 1.95 -11.31 -6.65
C LEU A 12 1.40 -12.42 -7.53
N TYR A 13 0.30 -13.00 -7.09
CA TYR A 13 -0.44 -14.04 -7.80
C TYR A 13 -1.88 -13.63 -7.99
N LYS A 14 -2.43 -14.02 -9.12
CA LYS A 14 -3.85 -13.96 -9.41
C LYS A 14 -4.44 -15.34 -9.19
N ALA A 15 -5.56 -15.40 -8.50
CA ALA A 15 -6.38 -16.60 -8.39
C ALA A 15 -7.71 -16.33 -9.09
N THR A 16 -8.17 -17.27 -9.91
CA THR A 16 -9.47 -17.24 -10.58
C THR A 16 -10.21 -18.56 -10.34
N LEU A 17 -11.52 -18.51 -10.36
CA LEU A 17 -12.33 -19.72 -10.35
C LEU A 17 -12.17 -20.44 -11.69
N ALA A 18 -11.90 -21.74 -11.64
CA ALA A 18 -11.78 -22.56 -12.86
C ALA A 18 -13.15 -22.89 -13.48
N ASP A 19 -14.20 -22.90 -12.65
CA ASP A 19 -15.58 -23.12 -13.07
C ASP A 19 -16.31 -21.78 -13.16
N GLU A 20 -16.78 -21.43 -14.34
CA GLU A 20 -17.50 -20.18 -14.61
C GLU A 20 -18.88 -20.13 -13.94
N ASP A 21 -19.46 -21.28 -13.60
CA ASP A 21 -20.75 -21.38 -12.90
C ASP A 21 -20.60 -21.25 -11.38
N GLU A 22 -19.37 -21.35 -10.84
CA GLU A 22 -19.10 -21.15 -9.42
C GLU A 22 -18.99 -19.66 -9.12
N LEU A 23 -19.79 -19.19 -8.16
CA LEU A 23 -19.86 -17.76 -7.81
C LEU A 23 -18.97 -17.38 -6.64
N HIS A 24 -18.48 -18.35 -5.88
CA HIS A 24 -17.79 -18.09 -4.62
C HIS A 24 -16.52 -18.91 -4.42
N PHE A 25 -15.42 -18.27 -4.16
CA PHE A 25 -14.14 -18.93 -3.83
C PHE A 25 -14.27 -19.93 -2.67
N ALA A 26 -15.16 -19.68 -1.71
CA ALA A 26 -15.36 -20.57 -0.56
C ALA A 26 -15.90 -21.95 -0.92
N TYR A 27 -16.53 -22.09 -2.07
CA TYR A 27 -17.11 -23.36 -2.55
C TYR A 27 -16.33 -23.96 -3.72
N ALA A 28 -15.38 -23.21 -4.27
CA ALA A 28 -14.59 -23.67 -5.38
C ALA A 28 -13.70 -24.87 -4.98
N THR A 29 -13.76 -25.92 -5.78
CA THR A 29 -12.89 -27.09 -5.62
C THR A 29 -11.60 -26.99 -6.45
N ILE A 30 -11.61 -26.16 -7.49
CA ILE A 30 -10.47 -25.90 -8.36
C ILE A 30 -10.31 -24.39 -8.52
N ILE A 31 -9.11 -23.91 -8.26
CA ILE A 31 -8.72 -22.51 -8.42
C ILE A 31 -7.49 -22.47 -9.33
N ASP A 32 -7.57 -21.69 -10.39
CA ASP A 32 -6.44 -21.41 -11.26
C ASP A 32 -5.59 -20.28 -10.67
N GLU A 33 -4.29 -20.51 -10.60
CA GLU A 33 -3.36 -19.54 -10.02
C GLU A 33 -2.19 -19.27 -10.97
N GLU A 34 -1.92 -18.00 -11.20
CA GLU A 34 -0.80 -17.57 -12.04
C GLU A 34 -0.05 -16.39 -11.42
N PRO A 35 1.27 -16.30 -11.61
CA PRO A 35 2.02 -15.11 -11.20
C PRO A 35 1.62 -13.91 -12.06
N LEU A 36 1.35 -12.77 -11.44
CA LEU A 36 1.08 -11.51 -12.15
C LEU A 36 2.34 -10.85 -12.69
N LEU A 37 3.46 -11.07 -12.03
CA LEU A 37 4.75 -10.50 -12.41
C LEU A 37 5.81 -11.61 -12.44
N LYS A 38 6.77 -11.45 -13.35
CA LYS A 38 7.91 -12.36 -13.43
C LYS A 38 8.69 -12.33 -12.12
N ASP A 39 9.13 -13.50 -11.66
CA ASP A 39 10.06 -13.60 -10.56
C ASP A 39 11.45 -13.09 -11.04
N ASP A 40 11.86 -11.97 -10.47
CA ASP A 40 13.09 -11.26 -10.78
C ASP A 40 13.92 -10.96 -9.53
N GLY A 41 13.54 -11.62 -8.39
CA GLY A 41 14.19 -11.45 -7.10
C GLY A 41 13.71 -10.20 -6.33
N ASN A 42 12.76 -9.43 -6.85
CA ASN A 42 12.15 -8.34 -6.11
C ASN A 42 11.01 -8.85 -5.22
N GLU A 43 11.00 -8.44 -3.97
CA GLU A 43 9.89 -8.73 -3.05
C GLU A 43 8.70 -7.81 -3.33
N ARG A 44 7.48 -8.39 -3.41
CA ARG A 44 6.24 -7.67 -3.69
C ARG A 44 5.16 -8.08 -2.71
N THR A 45 4.67 -7.12 -1.97
CA THR A 45 3.72 -7.32 -0.86
C THR A 45 2.57 -6.32 -0.89
N LEU A 46 1.58 -6.52 -0.03
CA LEU A 46 0.45 -5.64 0.21
C LEU A 46 -0.33 -5.24 -1.07
N PRO A 47 -0.79 -6.20 -1.89
CA PRO A 47 -1.56 -5.86 -3.09
C PRO A 47 -2.92 -5.24 -2.74
N SER A 48 -3.31 -4.22 -3.50
CA SER A 48 -4.62 -3.58 -3.42
C SER A 48 -5.13 -3.21 -4.81
N PHE A 49 -6.38 -3.57 -5.12
CA PHE A 49 -7.00 -3.19 -6.38
C PHE A 49 -7.34 -1.70 -6.42
N SER A 50 -7.21 -1.11 -7.59
CA SER A 50 -7.82 0.19 -7.89
C SER A 50 -9.36 0.09 -7.80
N PRO A 51 -10.07 1.20 -7.53
CA PRO A 51 -11.53 1.19 -7.42
C PRO A 51 -12.27 0.65 -8.64
N ASP A 52 -11.69 0.78 -9.83
CA ASP A 52 -12.24 0.26 -11.08
C ASP A 52 -11.81 -1.19 -11.39
N GLY A 53 -10.96 -1.78 -10.54
CA GLY A 53 -10.48 -3.16 -10.67
C GLY A 53 -9.46 -3.40 -11.80
N LYS A 54 -9.00 -2.36 -12.50
CA LYS A 54 -8.10 -2.52 -13.65
C LYS A 54 -6.62 -2.51 -13.31
N GLU A 55 -6.29 -2.06 -12.12
CA GLU A 55 -4.92 -1.92 -11.66
C GLU A 55 -4.74 -2.54 -10.27
N VAL A 56 -3.51 -2.92 -9.96
CA VAL A 56 -3.11 -3.41 -8.64
C VAL A 56 -1.93 -2.58 -8.15
N ALA A 57 -2.10 -1.89 -7.04
CA ALA A 57 -0.98 -1.29 -6.31
C ALA A 57 -0.31 -2.32 -5.42
N PHE A 58 0.98 -2.17 -5.18
CA PHE A 58 1.76 -3.04 -4.31
C PHE A 58 3.02 -2.34 -3.83
N ILE A 59 3.60 -2.85 -2.74
CA ILE A 59 4.91 -2.42 -2.25
C ILE A 59 5.98 -3.33 -2.82
N GLU A 60 6.99 -2.76 -3.48
CA GLU A 60 8.17 -3.48 -3.94
C GLU A 60 9.37 -3.16 -3.04
N ASN A 61 10.14 -4.20 -2.71
CA ASN A 61 11.35 -4.10 -1.90
C ASN A 61 11.12 -3.31 -0.60
N ARG A 62 9.94 -3.49 0.00
CA ARG A 62 9.50 -2.99 1.30
C ARG A 62 9.13 -1.50 1.37
N ASN A 63 9.54 -0.66 0.44
CA ASN A 63 9.39 0.79 0.58
C ASN A 63 9.01 1.55 -0.71
N ILE A 64 8.84 0.87 -1.83
CA ILE A 64 8.49 1.51 -3.11
C ILE A 64 7.06 1.13 -3.49
N LEU A 65 6.18 2.11 -3.54
CA LEU A 65 4.82 1.91 -4.05
C LEU A 65 4.85 1.89 -5.58
N LYS A 66 4.29 0.84 -6.16
CA LYS A 66 4.15 0.65 -7.59
C LYS A 66 2.72 0.26 -7.96
N VAL A 67 2.36 0.43 -9.22
CA VAL A 67 1.07 0.05 -9.77
C VAL A 67 1.27 -0.76 -11.04
N LEU A 68 0.63 -1.93 -11.08
CA LEU A 68 0.54 -2.81 -12.23
C LEU A 68 -0.81 -2.57 -12.93
N ASN A 69 -0.79 -2.29 -14.22
CA ASN A 69 -1.99 -2.31 -15.06
C ASN A 69 -2.23 -3.75 -15.52
N LEU A 70 -3.39 -4.30 -15.19
CA LEU A 70 -3.72 -5.72 -15.42
C LEU A 70 -3.97 -6.06 -16.89
N GLU A 71 -4.37 -5.09 -17.71
CA GLU A 71 -4.63 -5.29 -19.13
C GLU A 71 -3.33 -5.27 -19.94
N THR A 72 -2.45 -4.31 -19.64
CA THR A 72 -1.23 -4.08 -20.42
C THR A 72 0.01 -4.77 -19.85
N GLY A 73 -0.04 -5.22 -18.59
CA GLY A 73 1.10 -5.74 -17.85
C GLY A 73 2.16 -4.69 -17.49
N LYS A 74 1.90 -3.42 -17.74
CA LYS A 74 2.86 -2.34 -17.46
C LYS A 74 2.86 -1.99 -15.97
N VAL A 75 4.07 -1.84 -15.43
CA VAL A 75 4.29 -1.36 -14.05
C VAL A 75 4.77 0.08 -14.10
N ARG A 76 4.16 0.95 -13.28
CA ARG A 76 4.65 2.30 -13.03
C ARG A 76 5.02 2.47 -11.56
N GLN A 77 6.03 3.30 -11.32
CA GLN A 77 6.47 3.62 -9.96
C GLN A 77 5.75 4.88 -9.48
N ILE A 78 5.27 4.84 -8.22
CA ILE A 78 4.54 5.94 -7.58
C ILE A 78 5.46 6.69 -6.62
N THR A 79 6.21 5.96 -5.76
CA THR A 79 7.14 6.56 -4.81
C THR A 79 8.58 6.09 -5.07
N ASP A 80 9.56 6.86 -4.62
CA ASP A 80 10.99 6.52 -4.76
C ASP A 80 11.56 5.76 -3.55
N GLY A 81 10.74 5.51 -2.53
CA GLY A 81 11.14 4.81 -1.32
C GLY A 81 11.95 5.65 -0.31
N THR A 82 12.28 6.90 -0.62
CA THR A 82 13.14 7.72 0.24
C THR A 82 12.47 8.16 1.55
N GLN A 83 11.15 8.15 1.59
CA GLN A 83 10.35 8.57 2.75
C GLN A 83 9.77 7.40 3.57
N HIS A 84 10.32 6.19 3.40
CA HIS A 84 9.88 4.99 4.09
C HIS A 84 11.08 4.14 4.51
N TYR A 85 11.04 3.57 5.71
CA TYR A 85 12.06 2.64 6.20
C TYR A 85 11.72 1.17 5.99
N GLY A 86 10.48 0.89 5.64
CA GLY A 86 9.93 -0.44 5.43
C GLY A 86 8.53 -0.36 4.86
N GLU A 87 7.79 -1.44 4.95
CA GLU A 87 6.39 -1.47 4.52
C GLU A 87 5.57 -0.38 5.19
N PHE A 88 4.72 0.25 4.43
CA PHE A 88 3.85 1.33 4.87
C PHE A 88 2.41 1.10 4.39
N GLN A 89 1.49 1.74 5.06
CA GLN A 89 0.07 1.65 4.72
C GLN A 89 -0.29 2.71 3.68
N TYR A 90 -1.11 2.31 2.74
CA TYR A 90 -1.64 3.17 1.71
C TYR A 90 -3.08 2.80 1.37
N ASP A 91 -3.82 3.73 0.81
CA ASP A 91 -5.20 3.55 0.37
C ASP A 91 -5.46 4.33 -0.91
N TRP A 92 -6.21 3.72 -1.85
CA TRP A 92 -6.65 4.36 -3.08
C TRP A 92 -7.75 5.37 -2.80
N SER A 93 -7.68 6.55 -3.44
CA SER A 93 -8.85 7.42 -3.50
C SER A 93 -9.99 6.77 -4.29
N PRO A 94 -11.27 7.05 -3.97
CA PRO A 94 -12.41 6.44 -4.67
C PRO A 94 -12.43 6.69 -6.17
N ASP A 95 -11.84 7.78 -6.64
CA ASP A 95 -11.70 8.11 -8.07
C ASP A 95 -10.46 7.47 -8.74
N GLY A 96 -9.63 6.74 -7.99
CA GLY A 96 -8.43 6.07 -8.47
C GLY A 96 -7.27 6.99 -8.85
N LYS A 97 -7.33 8.29 -8.53
CA LYS A 97 -6.32 9.25 -8.98
C LYS A 97 -5.24 9.56 -7.94
N TRP A 98 -5.47 9.21 -6.68
CA TRP A 98 -4.59 9.52 -5.57
C TRP A 98 -4.37 8.32 -4.68
N PHE A 99 -3.24 8.31 -3.98
CA PHE A 99 -3.02 7.51 -2.80
C PHE A 99 -2.94 8.40 -1.57
N ALA A 100 -3.60 7.99 -0.48
CA ALA A 100 -3.25 8.40 0.86
C ALA A 100 -2.26 7.37 1.42
N LEU A 101 -1.20 7.80 2.07
CA LEU A 101 -0.17 6.90 2.59
C LEU A 101 0.49 7.45 3.85
N THR A 102 1.07 6.56 4.64
CA THR A 102 1.92 6.92 5.76
C THR A 102 3.32 7.24 5.27
N LEU A 103 3.91 8.35 5.70
CA LEU A 103 5.28 8.74 5.36
C LEU A 103 6.08 9.11 6.60
N ILE A 104 7.41 9.01 6.52
CA ILE A 104 8.34 9.42 7.55
C ILE A 104 9.05 10.68 7.10
N THR A 105 8.85 11.77 7.84
CA THR A 105 9.35 13.09 7.46
C THR A 105 10.73 13.41 8.01
N ASN A 106 11.14 12.73 9.09
CA ASN A 106 12.43 12.94 9.71
C ASN A 106 13.11 11.59 10.01
N ARG A 107 14.31 11.40 9.45
CA ARG A 107 15.08 10.16 9.66
C ARG A 107 15.64 10.01 11.08
N ARG A 108 15.68 11.08 11.88
CA ARG A 108 16.16 11.04 13.27
C ARG A 108 15.05 10.65 14.24
N ASP A 109 13.84 11.13 13.98
CA ASP A 109 12.69 10.88 14.84
C ASP A 109 11.66 10.11 14.02
N PRO A 110 11.29 8.89 14.38
CA PRO A 110 10.40 8.02 13.59
C PRO A 110 8.93 8.47 13.68
N TYR A 111 8.68 9.77 13.67
CA TYR A 111 7.33 10.29 13.53
C TYR A 111 6.84 10.07 12.11
N SER A 112 5.62 9.61 12.03
CA SER A 112 4.95 9.41 10.75
C SER A 112 3.84 10.43 10.55
N ASP A 113 3.71 10.87 9.33
CA ASP A 113 2.62 11.73 8.89
C ASP A 113 1.79 11.03 7.83
N ILE A 114 0.65 11.62 7.50
CA ILE A 114 -0.16 11.20 6.34
C ILE A 114 0.16 12.12 5.17
N GLY A 115 0.42 11.51 4.03
CA GLY A 115 0.64 12.21 2.77
C GLY A 115 -0.28 11.73 1.67
N ILE A 116 -0.34 12.52 0.60
CA ILE A 116 -1.03 12.16 -0.63
C ILE A 116 -0.06 12.25 -1.81
N VAL A 117 -0.23 11.35 -2.77
CA VAL A 117 0.55 11.32 -4.02
C VAL A 117 -0.33 10.95 -5.19
N SER A 118 -0.03 11.48 -6.38
CA SER A 118 -0.74 11.12 -7.62
C SER A 118 -0.57 9.62 -7.91
N ALA A 119 -1.67 8.91 -8.12
CA ALA A 119 -1.67 7.52 -8.56
C ALA A 119 -1.37 7.39 -10.06
N VAL A 120 -1.52 8.46 -10.83
CA VAL A 120 -1.30 8.47 -12.28
C VAL A 120 0.17 8.71 -12.60
N ASP A 121 0.73 9.79 -12.07
CA ASP A 121 2.09 10.23 -12.39
C ASP A 121 3.12 9.88 -11.31
N GLY A 122 2.66 9.58 -10.10
CA GLY A 122 3.54 9.42 -8.94
C GLY A 122 4.23 10.73 -8.55
N GLY A 123 5.45 10.62 -8.03
CA GLY A 123 6.33 11.76 -7.79
C GLY A 123 6.30 12.27 -6.36
N ARG A 124 6.18 13.60 -6.20
CA ARG A 124 6.28 14.23 -4.88
C ARG A 124 5.08 13.89 -3.98
N ILE A 125 5.36 13.37 -2.80
CA ILE A 125 4.36 13.18 -1.76
C ILE A 125 4.10 14.54 -1.09
N HIS A 126 2.82 14.93 -1.00
CA HIS A 126 2.38 16.09 -0.27
C HIS A 126 2.02 15.68 1.16
N ASN A 127 2.78 16.14 2.15
CA ASN A 127 2.49 15.90 3.55
C ASN A 127 1.23 16.67 3.96
N VAL A 128 0.21 15.94 4.43
CA VAL A 128 -1.10 16.50 4.78
C VAL A 128 -1.17 16.87 6.26
N THR A 129 -0.65 16.01 7.14
CA THR A 129 -0.79 16.23 8.58
C THR A 129 0.33 17.09 9.16
N ASN A 130 1.58 16.86 8.77
CA ASN A 130 2.78 17.58 9.24
C ASN A 130 2.70 17.90 10.76
N SER A 131 2.39 16.88 11.55
CA SER A 131 1.83 17.07 12.88
C SER A 131 2.87 17.01 14.02
N GLY A 132 3.99 16.33 13.78
CA GLY A 132 4.97 16.01 14.82
C GLY A 132 4.49 14.91 15.78
N TYR A 133 3.44 14.18 15.40
CA TYR A 133 2.90 13.00 16.10
C TYR A 133 3.12 11.76 15.24
N ILE A 134 2.67 10.60 15.73
CA ILE A 134 2.62 9.39 14.95
C ILE A 134 1.22 9.29 14.35
N ASP A 135 1.11 9.61 13.06
CA ASP A 135 -0.10 9.48 12.28
C ASP A 135 0.07 8.32 11.30
N HIS A 136 -0.88 7.37 11.28
CA HIS A 136 -0.79 6.17 10.45
C HIS A 136 -2.16 5.61 10.05
N SER A 137 -2.18 4.57 9.21
CA SER A 137 -3.40 3.90 8.72
C SER A 137 -4.39 4.84 8.05
N PRO A 138 -3.96 5.60 7.03
CA PRO A 138 -4.88 6.47 6.31
C PRO A 138 -5.91 5.67 5.53
N GLN A 139 -7.13 6.16 5.49
CA GLN A 139 -8.22 5.66 4.66
C GLN A 139 -9.00 6.83 4.08
N TRP A 140 -9.32 6.75 2.80
CA TRP A 140 -10.21 7.71 2.18
C TRP A 140 -11.65 7.52 2.68
N ALA A 141 -12.36 8.61 2.84
CA ALA A 141 -13.73 8.64 3.32
C ALA A 141 -14.55 9.72 2.60
N MET A 142 -15.88 9.67 2.74
CA MET A 142 -16.80 10.66 2.20
C MET A 142 -16.60 10.89 0.70
N ASP A 143 -16.52 9.80 -0.08
CA ASP A 143 -16.30 9.83 -1.54
C ASP A 143 -15.05 10.62 -1.97
N GLY A 144 -13.97 10.54 -1.18
CA GLY A 144 -12.71 11.22 -1.45
C GLY A 144 -12.62 12.63 -0.88
N ASN A 145 -13.62 13.09 -0.14
CA ASN A 145 -13.61 14.43 0.47
C ASN A 145 -12.92 14.48 1.84
N ALA A 146 -12.58 13.33 2.42
CA ALA A 146 -11.91 13.24 3.72
C ALA A 146 -10.92 12.08 3.76
N ILE A 147 -9.96 12.15 4.69
CA ILE A 147 -9.07 11.07 5.05
C ILE A 147 -9.22 10.83 6.56
N ILE A 148 -9.48 9.57 6.93
CA ILE A 148 -9.49 9.11 8.32
C ILE A 148 -8.13 8.48 8.60
N PHE A 149 -7.56 8.72 9.75
CA PHE A 149 -6.28 8.14 10.15
C PHE A 149 -6.21 7.99 11.68
N ILE A 150 -5.29 7.18 12.15
CA ILE A 150 -5.01 7.00 13.57
C ILE A 150 -3.87 7.93 13.98
N SER A 151 -3.99 8.59 15.14
CA SER A 151 -3.00 9.53 15.66
C SER A 151 -2.82 9.36 17.16
N ASN A 152 -1.59 9.52 17.62
CA ASN A 152 -1.27 9.53 19.05
C ASN A 152 -1.23 10.95 19.67
N ARG A 153 -1.80 11.97 19.01
CA ARG A 153 -1.70 13.37 19.42
C ARG A 153 -2.30 13.72 20.79
N LEU A 154 -3.10 12.83 21.36
CA LEU A 154 -3.62 12.92 22.72
C LEU A 154 -2.98 11.88 23.67
N GLY A 155 -1.93 11.18 23.21
CA GLY A 155 -1.22 10.14 23.94
C GLY A 155 0.26 10.46 24.17
N LEU A 156 1.06 9.43 24.42
CA LEU A 156 2.50 9.55 24.60
C LEU A 156 3.17 10.03 23.32
N ARG A 157 3.88 11.15 23.41
CA ARG A 157 4.68 11.72 22.31
C ARG A 157 6.03 11.04 22.13
N ALA A 158 6.50 10.29 23.13
CA ALA A 158 7.81 9.69 23.09
C ALA A 158 7.74 8.21 22.74
N HIS A 159 8.47 7.81 21.73
CA HIS A 159 8.97 6.45 21.64
C HIS A 159 10.05 6.25 22.70
N ALA A 160 9.65 6.23 23.96
CA ALA A 160 10.53 5.85 25.02
C ALA A 160 10.71 4.34 25.00
N SER A 161 11.55 3.83 24.14
CA SER A 161 12.05 2.46 24.25
C SER A 161 12.95 2.29 25.48
N TRP A 162 13.27 3.35 26.20
CA TRP A 162 14.22 3.36 27.31
C TRP A 162 13.75 4.26 28.45
N GLY A 163 12.50 4.11 28.85
CA GLY A 163 12.08 4.42 30.22
C GLY A 163 12.36 5.82 30.75
N SER A 164 12.17 6.87 29.96
CA SER A 164 11.92 8.18 30.52
C SER A 164 10.43 8.43 30.47
N GLN A 165 9.83 8.26 31.57
CA GLN A 165 8.47 8.66 31.82
C GLN A 165 8.55 9.94 32.61
N ASP A 166 7.97 11.00 32.05
CA ASP A 166 7.50 12.12 32.87
C ASP A 166 6.41 12.85 32.08
#